data_345f7f4a34169ed5cbd7567f4b7e1c87
#
_entry.id   345f7f4a34169ed5cbd7567f4b7e1c87
#
_cell.length_a   1.000
_cell.length_b   1.000
_cell.length_c   1.000
_cell.angle_alpha   90.00
_cell.angle_beta   90.00
_cell.angle_gamma   90.00
#
_symmetry.space_group_name_H-M   'P 1'
#
loop_
_entity.id
_entity.type
_entity.pdbx_description
1 polymer ?
#
loop_
_entity_poly.entity_id
_entity_poly.type
_entity_poly.pdbx_seq_one_letter_code
_entity_poly.pdbx_strand_id
1 'polypeptide(L)'
;MSIMKKRIVLVNQSSGFLVVDDLNAYCTKYDCVSILCAGIKEGVRSINPKVQIDKICKYNKASTLRRLLTWSLGTIQVLFKLLFTYRNFEVVYYTNPPMACFSALLLRNKFRIVEYDIYPNALEAIGISDRHIIYRIWKSIKKKLYAKADAIYTLSEGMKEILLEYGEAEKIKVVPLWSASDDFKPICKEQNPFVKEHHLENKFVVMYSGNIGYTHSVECLIEVAKNMQTDNDVKFLMIGEGKKKTDLVAQAEELNLRNITFLPLQD
;
A
#
# COMPACT_ATOMS: atom_id res chain seq x y z
N MET A 1 14.80 10.10 -39.07
CA MET A 1 13.74 10.25 -38.07
C MET A 1 14.34 9.93 -36.69
N SER A 2 14.47 10.91 -35.81
CA SER A 2 14.93 10.64 -34.43
C SER A 2 13.83 9.85 -33.71
N ILE A 3 14.14 8.63 -33.31
CA ILE A 3 13.22 7.82 -32.51
C ILE A 3 13.02 8.57 -31.18
N MET A 4 11.81 9.07 -30.95
CA MET A 4 11.50 9.75 -29.71
C MET A 4 11.68 8.77 -28.53
N LYS A 5 12.59 9.08 -27.62
CA LYS A 5 12.84 8.26 -26.41
C LYS A 5 11.57 8.17 -25.59
N LYS A 6 11.16 6.95 -25.25
CA LYS A 6 10.04 6.68 -24.32
C LYS A 6 10.50 6.96 -22.90
N ARG A 7 9.79 7.83 -22.19
CA ARG A 7 10.17 8.30 -20.86
C ARG A 7 9.01 8.15 -19.89
N ILE A 8 9.27 7.62 -18.68
CA ILE A 8 8.25 7.44 -17.67
C ILE A 8 8.77 7.87 -16.30
N VAL A 9 7.88 8.45 -15.49
CA VAL A 9 8.15 8.78 -14.09
C VAL A 9 7.04 8.24 -13.19
N LEU A 10 7.42 7.53 -12.16
CA LEU A 10 6.52 7.03 -11.12
C LEU A 10 6.48 8.04 -9.97
N VAL A 11 5.32 8.23 -9.38
CA VAL A 11 5.12 9.13 -8.24
C VAL A 11 4.61 8.31 -7.05
N ASN A 12 5.48 8.10 -6.06
CA ASN A 12 5.12 7.37 -4.84
C ASN A 12 5.99 7.83 -3.66
N GLN A 13 5.44 8.65 -2.77
CA GLN A 13 6.19 9.29 -1.67
C GLN A 13 6.83 8.28 -0.71
N SER A 14 6.17 7.15 -0.44
CA SER A 14 6.68 6.08 0.43
C SER A 14 6.72 4.78 -0.36
N SER A 15 7.88 4.44 -0.89
CA SER A 15 8.06 3.31 -1.79
C SER A 15 8.71 2.12 -1.07
N GLY A 16 8.14 0.95 -1.29
CA GLY A 16 8.65 -0.34 -0.82
C GLY A 16 9.01 -1.26 -1.98
N PHE A 17 9.29 -2.50 -1.66
CA PHE A 17 9.77 -3.53 -2.60
C PHE A 17 8.83 -3.76 -3.80
N LEU A 18 7.51 -3.63 -3.64
CA LEU A 18 6.55 -3.77 -4.75
C LEU A 18 6.82 -2.79 -5.90
N VAL A 19 7.19 -1.55 -5.55
CA VAL A 19 7.50 -0.52 -6.56
C VAL A 19 8.82 -0.80 -7.28
N VAL A 20 9.74 -1.54 -6.66
CA VAL A 20 11.00 -1.97 -7.30
C VAL A 20 10.71 -2.87 -8.50
N ASP A 21 9.79 -3.81 -8.36
CA ASP A 21 9.41 -4.71 -9.46
C ASP A 21 8.75 -3.94 -10.60
N ASP A 22 7.88 -2.97 -10.30
CA ASP A 22 7.28 -2.08 -11.31
C ASP A 22 8.36 -1.29 -12.07
N LEU A 23 9.30 -0.68 -11.35
CA LEU A 23 10.40 0.08 -11.95
C LEU A 23 11.26 -0.80 -12.86
N ASN A 24 11.60 -2.00 -12.40
CA ASN A 24 12.39 -2.96 -13.17
C ASN A 24 11.64 -3.39 -14.45
N ALA A 25 10.33 -3.64 -14.34
CA ALA A 25 9.49 -3.95 -15.50
C ALA A 25 9.42 -2.79 -16.50
N TYR A 26 9.31 -1.53 -16.03
CA TYR A 26 9.34 -0.37 -16.92
C TYR A 26 10.68 -0.18 -17.61
N CYS A 27 11.80 -0.56 -16.99
CA CYS A 27 13.14 -0.50 -17.64
C CYS A 27 13.27 -1.39 -18.88
N THR A 28 12.36 -2.36 -19.08
CA THR A 28 12.33 -3.18 -20.30
C THR A 28 11.62 -2.50 -21.48
N LYS A 29 10.81 -1.47 -21.21
CA LYS A 29 9.91 -0.84 -22.21
C LYS A 29 10.19 0.64 -22.43
N TYR A 30 10.89 1.30 -21.51
CA TYR A 30 11.18 2.72 -21.53
C TYR A 30 12.68 2.99 -21.52
N ASP A 31 13.11 3.99 -22.28
CA ASP A 31 14.51 4.40 -22.37
C ASP A 31 14.96 5.16 -21.11
N CYS A 32 14.05 5.88 -20.47
CA CYS A 32 14.28 6.60 -19.22
C CYS A 32 13.18 6.27 -18.24
N VAL A 33 13.56 5.77 -17.07
CA VAL A 33 12.66 5.45 -15.97
C VAL A 33 13.10 6.24 -14.74
N SER A 34 12.18 6.97 -14.14
CA SER A 34 12.43 7.78 -12.94
C SER A 34 11.36 7.53 -11.88
N ILE A 35 11.67 7.84 -10.63
CA ILE A 35 10.70 7.83 -9.54
C ILE A 35 10.86 9.06 -8.66
N LEU A 36 9.73 9.69 -8.31
CA LEU A 36 9.61 10.74 -7.30
C LEU A 36 9.21 10.10 -5.97
N CYS A 37 10.15 9.96 -5.05
CA CYS A 37 9.92 9.33 -3.75
C CYS A 37 10.82 9.92 -2.67
N ALA A 38 10.52 9.66 -1.39
CA ALA A 38 11.39 10.05 -0.29
C ALA A 38 12.58 9.09 -0.13
N GLY A 39 12.45 7.90 -0.65
CA GLY A 39 13.40 6.80 -0.63
C GLY A 39 12.68 5.50 -0.98
N ILE A 40 13.44 4.49 -1.35
CA ILE A 40 12.92 3.15 -1.68
C ILE A 40 13.49 2.16 -0.68
N LYS A 41 12.62 1.34 -0.10
CA LYS A 41 13.01 0.18 0.69
C LYS A 41 13.03 -1.02 -0.27
N GLU A 42 14.22 -1.47 -0.64
CA GLU A 42 14.40 -2.68 -1.43
C GLU A 42 14.03 -3.92 -0.61
N GLY A 43 13.56 -4.96 -1.29
CA GLY A 43 13.33 -6.27 -0.73
C GLY A 43 14.39 -7.26 -1.22
N VAL A 44 13.94 -8.44 -1.64
CA VAL A 44 14.81 -9.48 -2.22
C VAL A 44 15.42 -9.01 -3.55
N ARG A 45 14.68 -8.24 -4.33
CA ARG A 45 15.14 -7.71 -5.62
C ARG A 45 15.68 -6.29 -5.49
N SER A 46 16.85 -6.06 -6.09
CA SER A 46 17.46 -4.74 -6.18
C SER A 46 16.87 -3.94 -7.33
N ILE A 47 16.91 -2.62 -7.18
CA ILE A 47 16.47 -1.70 -8.22
C ILE A 47 17.44 -1.69 -9.40
N ASN A 48 16.90 -1.62 -10.62
CA ASN A 48 17.72 -1.53 -11.82
C ASN A 48 18.56 -0.23 -11.80
N PRO A 49 19.87 -0.28 -12.05
CA PRO A 49 20.75 0.90 -12.04
C PRO A 49 20.36 2.02 -13.02
N LYS A 50 19.53 1.73 -14.02
CA LYS A 50 19.01 2.74 -14.97
C LYS A 50 17.95 3.65 -14.37
N VAL A 51 17.36 3.26 -13.23
CA VAL A 51 16.28 4.03 -12.58
C VAL A 51 16.87 5.27 -11.92
N GLN A 52 16.34 6.43 -12.25
CA GLN A 52 16.67 7.70 -11.62
C GLN A 52 15.75 7.95 -10.42
N ILE A 53 16.35 8.06 -9.23
CA ILE A 53 15.61 8.37 -8.00
C ILE A 53 15.71 9.88 -7.74
N ASP A 54 14.59 10.57 -7.85
CA ASP A 54 14.49 12.00 -7.56
C ASP A 54 13.70 12.23 -6.27
N LYS A 55 14.35 12.80 -5.27
CA LYS A 55 13.82 12.88 -3.91
C LYS A 55 12.75 13.95 -3.75
N ILE A 56 11.70 13.59 -3.00
CA ILE A 56 10.67 14.48 -2.45
C ILE A 56 10.65 14.32 -0.92
N CYS A 57 9.87 15.14 -0.22
CA CYS A 57 9.82 15.11 1.24
C CYS A 57 9.34 13.74 1.77
N LYS A 58 9.86 13.37 2.94
CA LYS A 58 9.49 12.10 3.61
C LYS A 58 8.09 12.20 4.20
N TYR A 59 7.29 11.14 4.03
CA TYR A 59 5.99 10.98 4.67
C TYR A 59 6.13 10.83 6.18
N ASN A 60 5.37 11.61 6.96
CA ASN A 60 5.39 11.58 8.41
C ASN A 60 4.04 11.08 8.97
N LYS A 61 4.07 9.90 9.62
CA LYS A 61 2.89 9.23 10.19
C LYS A 61 2.60 9.61 11.65
N ALA A 62 3.43 10.42 12.29
CA ALA A 62 3.39 10.67 13.74
C ALA A 62 2.08 11.32 14.22
N SER A 63 1.44 12.18 13.40
CA SER A 63 0.14 12.77 13.69
C SER A 63 -0.62 13.08 12.41
N THR A 64 -1.95 13.27 12.51
CA THR A 64 -2.80 13.65 11.37
C THR A 64 -2.33 14.95 10.72
N LEU A 65 -1.98 15.95 11.52
CA LEU A 65 -1.48 17.23 11.00
C LEU A 65 -0.17 17.07 10.24
N ARG A 66 0.82 16.36 10.80
CA ARG A 66 2.10 16.08 10.14
C ARG A 66 1.93 15.28 8.87
N ARG A 67 0.98 14.34 8.87
CA ARG A 67 0.60 13.57 7.69
C ARG A 67 0.09 14.49 6.58
N LEU A 68 -0.88 15.34 6.87
CA LEU A 68 -1.46 16.28 5.90
C LEU A 68 -0.41 17.27 5.37
N LEU A 69 0.43 17.81 6.24
CA LEU A 69 1.51 18.73 5.85
C LEU A 69 2.52 18.05 4.90
N THR A 70 2.96 16.84 5.22
CA THR A 70 3.93 16.13 4.37
C THR A 70 3.31 15.63 3.06
N TRP A 71 2.02 15.29 3.02
CA TRP A 71 1.31 15.00 1.78
C TRP A 71 1.17 16.24 0.90
N SER A 72 0.78 17.39 1.49
CA SER A 72 0.65 18.66 0.76
C SER A 72 1.99 19.10 0.18
N LEU A 73 3.05 19.09 1.00
CA LEU A 73 4.40 19.44 0.56
C LEU A 73 4.88 18.50 -0.55
N GLY A 74 4.69 17.17 -0.38
CA GLY A 74 5.03 16.19 -1.41
C GLY A 74 4.27 16.43 -2.71
N THR A 75 2.97 16.74 -2.64
CA THR A 75 2.15 17.07 -3.81
C THR A 75 2.66 18.31 -4.54
N ILE A 76 3.02 19.36 -3.80
CA ILE A 76 3.59 20.59 -4.38
C ILE A 76 4.93 20.29 -5.07
N GLN A 77 5.82 19.54 -4.42
CA GLN A 77 7.09 19.13 -5.02
C GLN A 77 6.91 18.31 -6.29
N VAL A 78 5.95 17.35 -6.28
CA VAL A 78 5.59 16.56 -7.46
C VAL A 78 5.12 17.46 -8.59
N LEU A 79 4.20 18.40 -8.32
CA LEU A 79 3.69 19.35 -9.32
C LEU A 79 4.84 20.13 -9.97
N PHE A 80 5.74 20.72 -9.19
CA PHE A 80 6.85 21.49 -9.75
C PHE A 80 7.83 20.62 -10.55
N LYS A 81 8.17 19.42 -10.04
CA LYS A 81 9.06 18.50 -10.77
C LYS A 81 8.43 18.05 -12.10
N LEU A 82 7.14 17.73 -12.12
CA LEU A 82 6.44 17.36 -13.35
C LEU A 82 6.35 18.52 -14.33
N LEU A 83 6.13 19.74 -13.83
CA LEU A 83 6.03 20.94 -14.69
C LEU A 83 7.36 21.30 -15.36
N PHE A 84 8.47 21.21 -14.63
CA PHE A 84 9.77 21.70 -15.11
C PHE A 84 10.69 20.58 -15.61
N THR A 85 10.80 19.48 -14.88
CA THR A 85 11.77 18.41 -15.19
C THR A 85 11.15 17.29 -16.02
N TYR A 86 9.91 16.88 -15.69
CA TYR A 86 9.26 15.69 -16.26
C TYR A 86 8.09 16.02 -17.21
N ARG A 87 8.03 17.22 -17.77
CA ARG A 87 6.88 17.67 -18.60
C ARG A 87 6.60 16.80 -19.84
N ASN A 88 7.60 16.05 -20.33
CA ASN A 88 7.48 15.19 -21.52
C ASN A 88 7.56 13.69 -21.15
N PHE A 89 7.32 13.34 -19.89
CA PHE A 89 7.28 11.97 -19.41
C PHE A 89 5.83 11.49 -19.31
N GLU A 90 5.60 10.20 -19.55
CA GLU A 90 4.40 9.54 -19.04
C GLU A 90 4.49 9.46 -17.52
N VAL A 91 3.36 9.59 -16.82
CA VAL A 91 3.32 9.60 -15.34
C VAL A 91 2.49 8.44 -14.84
N VAL A 92 3.01 7.74 -13.83
CA VAL A 92 2.24 6.75 -13.06
C VAL A 92 2.11 7.26 -11.63
N TYR A 93 0.88 7.56 -11.22
CA TYR A 93 0.59 7.98 -9.86
C TYR A 93 0.18 6.79 -9.01
N TYR A 94 0.89 6.57 -7.92
CA TYR A 94 0.43 5.74 -6.82
C TYR A 94 -0.33 6.61 -5.81
N THR A 95 -1.20 6.00 -5.00
CA THR A 95 -2.05 6.74 -4.06
C THR A 95 -1.32 7.25 -2.80
N ASN A 96 0.00 7.45 -2.90
CA ASN A 96 0.82 8.03 -1.84
C ASN A 96 1.85 9.05 -2.42
N PRO A 97 1.62 10.36 -2.23
CA PRO A 97 0.52 11.00 -1.49
C PRO A 97 -0.78 10.98 -2.29
N PRO A 98 -1.93 10.83 -1.63
CA PRO A 98 -3.21 10.64 -2.34
C PRO A 98 -3.63 11.84 -3.20
N MET A 99 -3.12 13.04 -2.91
CA MET A 99 -3.40 14.26 -3.67
C MET A 99 -2.43 14.49 -4.84
N ALA A 100 -1.35 13.73 -4.97
CA ALA A 100 -0.35 13.96 -6.02
C ALA A 100 -0.96 13.88 -7.43
N CYS A 101 -1.90 12.95 -7.65
CA CYS A 101 -2.58 12.80 -8.92
C CYS A 101 -3.41 14.03 -9.33
N PHE A 102 -3.77 14.93 -8.40
CA PHE A 102 -4.49 16.17 -8.74
C PHE A 102 -3.65 17.08 -9.65
N SER A 103 -2.32 16.99 -9.59
CA SER A 103 -1.43 17.69 -10.52
C SER A 103 -1.70 17.37 -11.98
N ALA A 104 -2.18 16.16 -12.29
CA ALA A 104 -2.51 15.74 -13.66
C ALA A 104 -3.65 16.54 -14.29
N LEU A 105 -4.50 17.20 -13.50
CA LEU A 105 -5.53 18.11 -14.03
C LEU A 105 -4.93 19.42 -14.55
N LEU A 106 -3.76 19.82 -14.07
CA LEU A 106 -3.05 21.05 -14.43
C LEU A 106 -1.97 20.82 -15.50
N LEU A 107 -1.59 19.56 -15.74
CA LEU A 107 -0.49 19.17 -16.62
C LEU A 107 -1.02 18.50 -17.89
N ARG A 108 -0.15 18.40 -18.91
CA ARG A 108 -0.45 17.78 -20.22
C ARG A 108 0.15 16.39 -20.37
N ASN A 109 0.77 15.87 -19.32
CA ASN A 109 1.35 14.53 -19.32
C ASN A 109 0.25 13.47 -19.54
N LYS A 110 0.54 12.46 -20.33
CA LYS A 110 -0.21 11.21 -20.29
C LYS A 110 0.01 10.54 -18.95
N PHE A 111 -1.04 10.00 -18.33
CA PHE A 111 -0.90 9.44 -17.01
C PHE A 111 -1.80 8.24 -16.75
N ARG A 112 -1.35 7.43 -15.82
CA ARG A 112 -2.05 6.27 -15.25
C ARG A 112 -2.09 6.41 -13.75
N ILE A 113 -3.07 5.77 -13.12
CA ILE A 113 -3.23 5.77 -11.66
C ILE A 113 -3.19 4.32 -11.18
N VAL A 114 -2.45 4.06 -10.09
CA VAL A 114 -2.44 2.79 -9.36
C VAL A 114 -3.08 3.02 -8.00
N GLU A 115 -4.27 2.48 -7.81
CA GLU A 115 -5.08 2.63 -6.61
C GLU A 115 -4.80 1.49 -5.63
N TYR A 116 -3.99 1.77 -4.61
CA TYR A 116 -3.80 0.89 -3.45
C TYR A 116 -4.78 1.25 -2.32
N ASP A 117 -5.02 2.55 -2.15
CA ASP A 117 -5.97 3.10 -1.19
C ASP A 117 -7.01 3.95 -1.94
N ILE A 118 -8.30 3.63 -1.79
CA ILE A 118 -9.36 4.35 -2.49
C ILE A 118 -9.76 5.59 -1.71
N TYR A 119 -9.24 6.75 -2.09
CA TYR A 119 -9.73 8.04 -1.61
C TYR A 119 -10.81 8.59 -2.56
N PRO A 120 -11.88 9.26 -2.01
CA PRO A 120 -12.08 9.63 -0.61
C PRO A 120 -12.67 8.53 0.29
N ASN A 121 -13.05 7.34 -0.21
CA ASN A 121 -13.70 6.29 0.57
C ASN A 121 -12.93 5.93 1.85
N ALA A 122 -11.60 5.89 1.81
CA ALA A 122 -10.76 5.65 2.98
C ALA A 122 -10.94 6.68 4.11
N LEU A 123 -11.52 7.85 3.83
CA LEU A 123 -11.82 8.88 4.85
C LEU A 123 -12.99 8.47 5.76
N GLU A 124 -13.86 7.57 5.30
CA GLU A 124 -14.99 7.07 6.08
C GLU A 124 -14.50 6.30 7.32
N ALA A 125 -13.38 5.60 7.21
CA ALA A 125 -12.75 4.89 8.32
C ALA A 125 -12.29 5.83 9.47
N ILE A 126 -12.19 7.13 9.22
CA ILE A 126 -11.85 8.16 10.22
C ILE A 126 -13.03 9.09 10.50
N GLY A 127 -14.26 8.70 10.13
CA GLY A 127 -15.49 9.41 10.45
C GLY A 127 -15.86 10.56 9.50
N ILE A 128 -15.18 10.71 8.36
CA ILE A 128 -15.54 11.71 7.33
C ILE A 128 -16.48 11.05 6.32
N SER A 129 -17.79 11.30 6.47
CA SER A 129 -18.80 10.70 5.60
C SER A 129 -18.85 11.36 4.20
N ASP A 130 -19.57 10.73 3.30
CA ASP A 130 -19.85 11.20 1.94
C ASP A 130 -20.60 12.55 1.88
N ARG A 131 -21.29 12.93 2.98
CA ARG A 131 -21.97 14.23 3.13
C ARG A 131 -21.00 15.38 3.39
N HIS A 132 -19.80 15.09 3.84
CA HIS A 132 -18.81 16.12 4.17
C HIS A 132 -18.28 16.81 2.91
N ILE A 133 -18.13 18.13 2.97
CA ILE A 133 -17.71 18.95 1.80
C ILE A 133 -16.38 18.50 1.20
N ILE A 134 -15.41 18.13 2.04
CA ILE A 134 -14.09 17.62 1.59
C ILE A 134 -14.25 16.34 0.77
N TYR A 135 -15.06 15.40 1.24
CA TYR A 135 -15.34 14.15 0.54
C TYR A 135 -15.95 14.45 -0.85
N ARG A 136 -16.96 15.30 -0.91
CA ARG A 136 -17.63 15.67 -2.16
C ARG A 136 -16.72 16.36 -3.18
N ILE A 137 -15.86 17.28 -2.70
CA ILE A 137 -14.86 17.94 -3.56
C ILE A 137 -13.89 16.90 -4.10
N TRP A 138 -13.35 16.03 -3.25
CA TRP A 138 -12.41 14.99 -3.65
C TRP A 138 -13.02 14.02 -4.66
N LYS A 139 -14.25 13.56 -4.41
CA LYS A 139 -15.03 12.73 -5.34
C LYS A 139 -15.17 13.40 -6.71
N SER A 140 -15.51 14.69 -6.75
CA SER A 140 -15.61 15.46 -8.00
C SER A 140 -14.27 15.55 -8.75
N ILE A 141 -13.17 15.80 -8.02
CA ILE A 141 -11.83 15.84 -8.61
C ILE A 141 -11.45 14.46 -9.16
N LYS A 142 -11.71 13.38 -8.39
CA LYS A 142 -11.41 12.01 -8.81
C LYS A 142 -12.13 11.62 -10.11
N LYS A 143 -13.41 11.97 -10.25
CA LYS A 143 -14.16 11.76 -11.51
C LYS A 143 -13.49 12.44 -12.70
N LYS A 144 -13.02 13.70 -12.54
CA LYS A 144 -12.31 14.41 -13.59
C LYS A 144 -10.96 13.77 -13.93
N LEU A 145 -10.24 13.25 -12.92
CA LEU A 145 -8.99 12.52 -13.11
C LEU A 145 -9.20 11.24 -13.90
N TYR A 146 -10.20 10.44 -13.53
CA TYR A 146 -10.49 9.17 -14.16
C TYR A 146 -10.93 9.36 -15.63
N ALA A 147 -11.71 10.41 -15.92
CA ALA A 147 -12.07 10.76 -17.29
C ALA A 147 -10.83 11.05 -18.17
N LYS A 148 -9.78 11.67 -17.61
CA LYS A 148 -8.54 12.02 -18.32
C LYS A 148 -7.47 10.93 -18.31
N ALA A 149 -7.47 10.01 -17.35
CA ALA A 149 -6.47 8.96 -17.22
C ALA A 149 -6.51 8.00 -18.43
N ASP A 150 -5.34 7.54 -18.85
CA ASP A 150 -5.22 6.50 -19.87
C ASP A 150 -5.65 5.13 -19.34
N ALA A 151 -5.35 4.84 -18.07
CA ALA A 151 -5.79 3.63 -17.37
C ALA A 151 -5.73 3.84 -15.83
N ILE A 152 -6.56 3.09 -15.15
CA ILE A 152 -6.57 2.97 -13.68
C ILE A 152 -6.33 1.49 -13.33
N TYR A 153 -5.36 1.23 -12.48
CA TYR A 153 -5.05 -0.11 -12.01
C TYR A 153 -5.47 -0.25 -10.54
N THR A 154 -6.03 -1.38 -10.21
CA THR A 154 -6.46 -1.72 -8.84
C THR A 154 -6.21 -3.19 -8.54
N LEU A 155 -6.34 -3.62 -7.28
CA LEU A 155 -5.81 -4.90 -6.80
C LEU A 155 -6.82 -6.04 -6.84
N SER A 156 -8.13 -5.74 -6.84
CA SER A 156 -9.19 -6.75 -6.79
C SER A 156 -10.46 -6.30 -7.50
N GLU A 157 -11.33 -7.24 -7.83
CA GLU A 157 -12.65 -6.94 -8.42
C GLU A 157 -13.51 -6.12 -7.45
N GLY A 158 -13.49 -6.40 -6.14
CA GLY A 158 -14.22 -5.61 -5.15
C GLY A 158 -13.74 -4.14 -5.09
N MET A 159 -12.44 -3.89 -5.23
CA MET A 159 -11.95 -2.52 -5.38
C MET A 159 -12.42 -1.89 -6.69
N LYS A 160 -12.41 -2.64 -7.80
CA LYS A 160 -12.90 -2.16 -9.09
C LYS A 160 -14.38 -1.75 -9.00
N GLU A 161 -15.22 -2.53 -8.35
CA GLU A 161 -16.65 -2.19 -8.14
C GLU A 161 -16.81 -0.81 -7.47
N ILE A 162 -16.02 -0.53 -6.44
CA ILE A 162 -16.02 0.80 -5.80
C ILE A 162 -15.55 1.89 -6.77
N LEU A 163 -14.54 1.60 -7.59
CA LEU A 163 -13.96 2.57 -8.53
C LEU A 163 -14.88 2.89 -9.71
N LEU A 164 -15.84 2.03 -10.06
CA LEU A 164 -16.86 2.29 -11.08
C LEU A 164 -17.72 3.52 -10.76
N GLU A 165 -17.79 3.94 -9.51
CA GLU A 165 -18.43 5.20 -9.12
C GLU A 165 -17.75 6.44 -9.70
N TYR A 166 -16.46 6.32 -10.05
CA TYR A 166 -15.59 7.44 -10.46
C TYR A 166 -15.28 7.46 -11.95
N GLY A 167 -15.35 6.34 -12.64
CA GLY A 167 -14.96 6.26 -14.04
C GLY A 167 -15.48 5.04 -14.78
N GLU A 168 -15.12 4.97 -16.07
CA GLU A 168 -15.56 3.94 -17.00
C GLU A 168 -14.86 2.61 -16.76
N ALA A 169 -15.61 1.52 -16.89
CA ALA A 169 -15.13 0.15 -16.63
C ALA A 169 -13.94 -0.25 -17.51
N GLU A 170 -13.92 0.22 -18.76
CA GLU A 170 -12.89 -0.09 -19.75
C GLU A 170 -11.52 0.44 -19.35
N LYS A 171 -11.48 1.52 -18.58
CA LYS A 171 -10.24 2.13 -18.08
C LYS A 171 -9.74 1.48 -16.79
N ILE A 172 -10.62 0.82 -16.02
CA ILE A 172 -10.30 0.25 -14.72
C ILE A 172 -9.91 -1.22 -14.90
N LYS A 173 -8.65 -1.53 -14.61
CA LYS A 173 -8.04 -2.85 -14.79
C LYS A 173 -7.62 -3.43 -13.44
N VAL A 174 -8.00 -4.67 -13.20
CA VAL A 174 -7.54 -5.40 -12.01
C VAL A 174 -6.19 -6.01 -12.30
N VAL A 175 -5.21 -5.67 -11.49
CA VAL A 175 -3.86 -6.24 -11.51
C VAL A 175 -3.53 -6.61 -10.07
N PRO A 176 -3.66 -7.90 -9.70
CA PRO A 176 -3.33 -8.37 -8.36
C PRO A 176 -1.89 -8.04 -7.98
N LEU A 177 -1.64 -7.86 -6.69
CA LEU A 177 -0.27 -7.74 -6.20
C LEU A 177 0.50 -9.03 -6.51
N TRP A 178 1.73 -8.86 -6.93
CA TRP A 178 2.67 -9.97 -7.10
C TRP A 178 3.79 -9.84 -6.06
N SER A 179 4.41 -10.96 -5.75
CA SER A 179 5.59 -11.01 -4.92
C SER A 179 6.66 -11.85 -5.62
N ALA A 180 7.90 -11.73 -5.16
CA ALA A 180 9.00 -12.59 -5.59
C ALA A 180 8.83 -14.02 -5.03
N SER A 181 7.75 -14.71 -5.45
CA SER A 181 7.36 -16.02 -4.91
C SER A 181 8.38 -17.12 -5.15
N ASP A 182 9.27 -16.95 -6.13
CA ASP A 182 10.34 -17.92 -6.41
C ASP A 182 11.33 -18.09 -5.25
N ASP A 183 11.41 -17.05 -4.38
CA ASP A 183 12.27 -17.04 -3.20
C ASP A 183 11.59 -17.69 -1.97
N PHE A 184 10.28 -17.92 -2.02
CA PHE A 184 9.50 -18.52 -0.93
C PHE A 184 9.21 -19.98 -1.26
N LYS A 185 9.96 -20.88 -0.62
CA LYS A 185 9.75 -22.32 -0.75
C LYS A 185 9.01 -22.86 0.48
N PRO A 186 8.02 -23.73 0.30
CA PRO A 186 7.39 -24.42 1.42
C PRO A 186 8.44 -25.20 2.22
N ILE A 187 8.40 -25.04 3.54
CA ILE A 187 9.25 -25.78 4.48
C ILE A 187 8.34 -26.73 5.26
N CYS A 188 8.73 -28.00 5.34
CA CYS A 188 8.00 -28.95 6.17
C CYS A 188 7.98 -28.46 7.63
N LYS A 189 6.86 -28.66 8.31
CA LYS A 189 6.62 -28.17 9.67
C LYS A 189 7.71 -28.62 10.64
N GLU A 190 8.15 -29.85 10.54
CA GLU A 190 9.18 -30.48 11.38
C GLU A 190 10.58 -29.86 11.16
N GLN A 191 10.81 -29.24 10.00
CA GLN A 191 12.08 -28.63 9.63
C GLN A 191 12.07 -27.11 9.81
N ASN A 192 10.90 -26.52 10.08
CA ASN A 192 10.76 -25.07 10.19
C ASN A 192 11.32 -24.58 11.54
N PRO A 193 12.38 -23.74 11.55
CA PRO A 193 12.97 -23.22 12.80
C PRO A 193 11.98 -22.47 13.65
N PHE A 194 11.12 -21.63 13.04
CA PHE A 194 10.09 -20.86 13.73
C PHE A 194 9.09 -21.77 14.48
N VAL A 195 8.71 -22.89 13.87
CA VAL A 195 7.81 -23.86 14.51
C VAL A 195 8.44 -24.44 15.78
N LYS A 196 9.74 -24.77 15.74
CA LYS A 196 10.50 -25.30 16.89
C LYS A 196 10.69 -24.24 17.99
N GLU A 197 11.08 -23.04 17.61
CA GLU A 197 11.31 -21.93 18.53
C GLU A 197 10.05 -21.58 19.33
N HIS A 198 8.87 -21.67 18.69
CA HIS A 198 7.60 -21.31 19.31
C HIS A 198 6.77 -22.52 19.79
N HIS A 199 7.34 -23.73 19.78
CA HIS A 199 6.70 -24.97 20.24
C HIS A 199 5.36 -25.28 19.56
N LEU A 200 5.33 -25.17 18.21
CA LEU A 200 4.12 -25.29 17.40
C LEU A 200 3.99 -26.62 16.65
N GLU A 201 4.89 -27.59 16.92
CA GLU A 201 4.99 -28.86 16.16
C GLU A 201 3.65 -29.58 16.07
N ASN A 202 2.96 -29.72 17.20
CA ASN A 202 1.70 -30.46 17.32
C ASN A 202 0.48 -29.52 17.46
N LYS A 203 0.60 -28.27 16.97
CA LYS A 203 -0.49 -27.29 17.07
C LYS A 203 -1.11 -27.00 15.71
N PHE A 204 -2.44 -26.80 15.71
CA PHE A 204 -3.09 -26.09 14.62
C PHE A 204 -2.90 -24.59 14.87
N VAL A 205 -2.19 -23.93 13.96
CA VAL A 205 -1.80 -22.53 14.14
C VAL A 205 -2.70 -21.64 13.30
N VAL A 206 -3.41 -20.74 14.01
CA VAL A 206 -4.14 -19.62 13.38
C VAL A 206 -3.26 -18.37 13.50
N MET A 207 -2.74 -17.89 12.37
CA MET A 207 -1.77 -16.80 12.36
C MET A 207 -2.33 -15.57 11.65
N TYR A 208 -2.19 -14.41 12.29
CA TYR A 208 -2.27 -13.11 11.66
C TYR A 208 -0.88 -12.49 11.61
N SER A 209 -0.42 -12.14 10.42
CA SER A 209 0.86 -11.43 10.25
C SER A 209 0.61 -10.14 9.47
N GLY A 210 0.83 -8.98 10.11
CA GLY A 210 0.59 -7.71 9.46
C GLY A 210 0.47 -6.52 10.41
N ASN A 211 -0.08 -5.41 9.88
CA ASN A 211 -0.30 -4.18 10.66
C ASN A 211 -1.52 -4.34 11.59
N ILE A 212 -1.31 -4.26 12.89
CA ILE A 212 -2.36 -4.29 13.93
C ILE A 212 -2.93 -2.86 14.09
N GLY A 213 -3.52 -2.35 13.01
CA GLY A 213 -4.02 -0.97 12.92
C GLY A 213 -5.54 -0.86 13.02
N TYR A 214 -6.05 0.38 13.10
CA TYR A 214 -7.49 0.64 13.28
C TYR A 214 -8.37 0.15 12.13
N THR A 215 -7.84 0.01 10.94
CA THR A 215 -8.58 -0.47 9.75
C THR A 215 -8.67 -1.99 9.67
N HIS A 216 -8.05 -2.73 10.60
CA HIS A 216 -8.04 -4.18 10.60
C HIS A 216 -8.88 -4.71 11.77
N SER A 217 -9.86 -5.58 11.51
CA SER A 217 -10.75 -6.17 12.53
C SER A 217 -10.08 -7.37 13.20
N VAL A 218 -8.90 -7.15 13.79
CA VAL A 218 -8.12 -8.22 14.42
C VAL A 218 -8.65 -8.63 15.80
N GLU A 219 -9.54 -7.85 16.38
CA GLU A 219 -10.22 -8.13 17.66
C GLU A 219 -10.99 -9.45 17.63
N CYS A 220 -11.53 -9.83 16.49
CA CYS A 220 -12.23 -11.10 16.32
C CYS A 220 -11.37 -12.30 16.68
N LEU A 221 -10.05 -12.22 16.52
CA LEU A 221 -9.14 -13.30 16.90
C LEU A 221 -9.04 -13.48 18.41
N ILE A 222 -9.20 -12.43 19.21
CA ILE A 222 -9.29 -12.54 20.68
C ILE A 222 -10.56 -13.29 21.09
N GLU A 223 -11.69 -12.98 20.46
CA GLU A 223 -12.96 -13.66 20.74
C GLU A 223 -12.91 -15.14 20.36
N VAL A 224 -12.34 -15.45 19.18
CA VAL A 224 -12.17 -16.83 18.74
C VAL A 224 -11.21 -17.57 19.67
N ALA A 225 -10.08 -16.96 20.03
CA ALA A 225 -9.12 -17.55 20.97
C ALA A 225 -9.78 -17.85 22.36
N LYS A 226 -10.63 -16.94 22.85
CA LYS A 226 -11.42 -17.16 24.06
C LYS A 226 -12.35 -18.37 23.94
N ASN A 227 -13.06 -18.49 22.84
CA ASN A 227 -13.99 -19.60 22.62
C ASN A 227 -13.28 -20.95 22.46
N MET A 228 -12.01 -20.94 22.03
CA MET A 228 -11.18 -22.13 21.81
C MET A 228 -10.12 -22.34 22.90
N GLN A 229 -10.20 -21.66 24.03
CA GLN A 229 -9.14 -21.75 25.06
C GLN A 229 -9.03 -23.12 25.74
N THR A 230 -10.06 -23.95 25.65
CA THR A 230 -10.06 -25.34 26.15
C THR A 230 -9.46 -26.34 25.16
N ASP A 231 -9.31 -25.93 23.91
CA ASP A 231 -8.68 -26.74 22.87
C ASP A 231 -7.16 -26.54 22.89
N ASN A 232 -6.47 -27.52 23.46
CA ASN A 232 -5.02 -27.46 23.62
C ASN A 232 -4.27 -27.61 22.27
N ASP A 233 -4.94 -28.05 21.20
CA ASP A 233 -4.30 -28.27 19.91
C ASP A 233 -4.29 -27.01 19.04
N VAL A 234 -5.06 -25.97 19.43
CA VAL A 234 -5.13 -24.71 18.69
C VAL A 234 -4.27 -23.64 19.35
N LYS A 235 -3.45 -22.97 18.53
CA LYS A 235 -2.63 -21.82 18.94
C LYS A 235 -2.83 -20.63 18.02
N PHE A 236 -3.04 -19.45 18.60
CA PHE A 236 -3.16 -18.18 17.86
C PHE A 236 -1.84 -17.42 17.92
N LEU A 237 -1.38 -16.91 16.76
CA LEU A 237 -0.20 -16.05 16.66
C LEU A 237 -0.58 -14.70 16.04
N MET A 238 -0.29 -13.63 16.76
CA MET A 238 -0.48 -12.26 16.31
C MET A 238 0.90 -11.64 16.06
N ILE A 239 1.33 -11.60 14.81
CA ILE A 239 2.66 -11.11 14.42
C ILE A 239 2.54 -9.73 13.79
N GLY A 240 3.24 -8.76 14.33
CA GLY A 240 3.27 -7.40 13.77
C GLY A 240 3.24 -6.31 14.82
N GLU A 241 3.12 -5.06 14.31
CA GLU A 241 3.04 -3.85 15.11
C GLU A 241 1.83 -3.01 14.69
N GLY A 242 1.36 -2.15 15.58
CA GLY A 242 0.24 -1.26 15.30
C GLY A 242 -0.41 -0.67 16.53
N LYS A 243 -1.27 0.33 16.31
CA LYS A 243 -1.85 1.11 17.42
C LYS A 243 -2.80 0.34 18.32
N LYS A 244 -3.39 -0.76 17.84
CA LYS A 244 -4.29 -1.62 18.63
C LYS A 244 -3.54 -2.70 19.41
N LYS A 245 -2.25 -2.95 19.15
CA LYS A 245 -1.52 -4.09 19.74
C LYS A 245 -1.54 -4.06 21.28
N THR A 246 -1.27 -2.92 21.88
CA THR A 246 -1.24 -2.76 23.35
C THR A 246 -2.60 -3.12 23.98
N ASP A 247 -3.69 -2.64 23.38
CA ASP A 247 -5.05 -2.87 23.89
C ASP A 247 -5.43 -4.35 23.75
N LEU A 248 -5.05 -4.99 22.64
CA LEU A 248 -5.31 -6.42 22.41
C LEU A 248 -4.50 -7.32 23.34
N VAL A 249 -3.26 -6.96 23.64
CA VAL A 249 -2.44 -7.67 24.63
C VAL A 249 -3.10 -7.58 26.01
N ALA A 250 -3.48 -6.38 26.44
CA ALA A 250 -4.16 -6.19 27.73
C ALA A 250 -5.47 -6.99 27.82
N GLN A 251 -6.27 -6.99 26.73
CA GLN A 251 -7.50 -7.78 26.66
C GLN A 251 -7.25 -9.29 26.76
N ALA A 252 -6.22 -9.79 26.10
CA ALA A 252 -5.85 -11.21 26.18
C ALA A 252 -5.37 -11.61 27.57
N GLU A 253 -4.64 -10.73 28.27
CA GLU A 253 -4.18 -10.91 29.65
C GLU A 253 -5.37 -10.90 30.62
N GLU A 254 -6.29 -9.94 30.50
CA GLU A 254 -7.49 -9.86 31.34
C GLU A 254 -8.36 -11.12 31.20
N LEU A 255 -8.47 -11.67 29.99
CA LEU A 255 -9.19 -12.90 29.72
C LEU A 255 -8.39 -14.18 30.06
N ASN A 256 -7.16 -14.05 30.54
CA ASN A 256 -6.25 -15.16 30.85
C ASN A 256 -6.07 -16.15 29.68
N LEU A 257 -5.98 -15.66 28.43
CA LEU A 257 -5.85 -16.49 27.24
C LEU A 257 -4.42 -17.04 27.12
N ARG A 258 -4.27 -18.37 27.25
CA ARG A 258 -2.97 -19.06 27.11
C ARG A 258 -2.70 -19.56 25.71
N ASN A 259 -3.72 -19.61 24.87
CA ASN A 259 -3.66 -20.09 23.49
C ASN A 259 -3.34 -19.00 22.45
N ILE A 260 -3.10 -17.74 22.86
CA ILE A 260 -2.68 -16.65 21.98
C ILE A 260 -1.30 -16.11 22.37
N THR A 261 -0.51 -15.77 21.34
CA THR A 261 0.84 -15.18 21.51
C THR A 261 0.99 -13.98 20.58
N PHE A 262 1.54 -12.89 21.10
CA PHE A 262 1.87 -11.69 20.34
C PHE A 262 3.37 -11.62 20.09
N LEU A 263 3.76 -11.50 18.81
CA LEU A 263 5.16 -11.40 18.39
C LEU A 263 5.41 -10.06 17.71
N PRO A 264 6.64 -9.54 17.73
CA PRO A 264 7.04 -8.42 16.86
C PRO A 264 7.04 -8.87 15.40
N LEU A 265 7.30 -7.93 14.48
CA LEU A 265 7.59 -8.26 13.09
C LEU A 265 8.74 -9.27 13.03
N GLN A 266 8.55 -10.30 12.23
CA GLN A 266 9.54 -11.32 11.96
C GLN A 266 10.23 -11.02 10.63
N ASP A 267 11.48 -11.47 10.46
CA ASP A 267 12.29 -11.33 9.25
C ASP A 267 11.89 -12.33 8.15
#